data_68c18525402aa6d321dc095694f0a1db
#
_entry.id   68c18525402aa6d321dc095694f0a1db
#
_cell.length_a   1.000
_cell.length_b   1.000
_cell.length_c   1.000
_cell.angle_alpha   90.00
_cell.angle_beta   90.00
_cell.angle_gamma   90.00
#
_symmetry.space_group_name_H-M   'P 1'
#
loop_
_entity.id
_entity.type
_entity.pdbx_description
1 polymer ?
#
loop_
_entity_poly.entity_id
_entity_poly.type
_entity_poly.pdbx_seq_one_letter_code
_entity_poly.pdbx_strand_id
1 'polypeptide(L)'
;MRKKIYLVKSNTGKAVECYKGQKVEVEGKTIADFVAFNLHDLCERFDQARTKAIQGKIFISTGDWLYSKRSNKMMQIIEDTFTEGHHDLQKGMCSRKRFEIALNNKIIAETYGGRIADINSIPDHGCFENFSNALAPWEISPDDIPSPFNIFQDMIIDVETGIMKNSNIRPKDNAHITFLLEMDCLIAVSACPDFTVGGKDILLKVY
;
A
#
# COMPACT_ATOMS: atom_id res chain seq x y z
N MET A 1 9.42 -13.26 -20.63
CA MET A 1 9.72 -11.81 -20.60
C MET A 1 10.95 -11.55 -19.71
N ARG A 2 11.70 -10.47 -19.97
CA ARG A 2 12.89 -10.14 -19.17
C ARG A 2 12.44 -9.51 -17.84
N LYS A 3 12.88 -10.03 -16.70
CA LYS A 3 12.63 -9.49 -15.36
C LYS A 3 13.11 -8.04 -15.28
N LYS A 4 12.23 -7.13 -14.81
CA LYS A 4 12.56 -5.74 -14.48
C LYS A 4 12.51 -5.57 -12.97
N ILE A 5 13.52 -4.91 -12.39
CA ILE A 5 13.61 -4.65 -10.95
C ILE A 5 13.78 -3.15 -10.75
N TYR A 6 12.94 -2.59 -9.89
CA TYR A 6 12.96 -1.19 -9.50
C TYR A 6 13.22 -1.08 -8.00
N LEU A 7 14.28 -0.35 -7.62
CA LEU A 7 14.51 0.04 -6.24
C LEU A 7 13.65 1.28 -5.94
N VAL A 8 12.72 1.15 -5.01
CA VAL A 8 11.90 2.26 -4.50
C VAL A 8 12.49 2.68 -3.18
N LYS A 9 13.09 3.86 -3.15
CA LYS A 9 13.74 4.41 -1.96
C LYS A 9 12.71 4.70 -0.86
N SER A 10 13.14 4.61 0.40
CA SER A 10 12.30 5.00 1.53
C SER A 10 11.69 6.37 1.32
N ASN A 11 10.41 6.49 1.64
CA ASN A 11 9.59 7.70 1.45
C ASN A 11 9.59 8.24 0.01
N THR A 12 9.59 7.34 -0.99
CA THR A 12 9.37 7.67 -2.40
C THR A 12 8.34 6.74 -3.03
N GLY A 13 7.84 7.12 -4.21
CA GLY A 13 6.91 6.32 -5.00
C GLY A 13 7.48 5.91 -6.36
N LYS A 14 6.95 4.83 -6.93
CA LYS A 14 7.25 4.36 -8.29
C LYS A 14 6.00 3.83 -8.96
N ALA A 15 5.72 4.32 -10.17
CA ALA A 15 4.66 3.78 -11.02
C ALA A 15 5.25 3.04 -12.22
N VAL A 16 4.59 1.96 -12.65
CA VAL A 16 4.99 1.12 -13.78
C VAL A 16 3.75 0.56 -14.50
N GLU A 17 3.84 0.46 -15.82
CA GLU A 17 2.85 -0.25 -16.63
C GLU A 17 3.17 -1.74 -16.64
N CYS A 18 2.15 -2.54 -16.38
CA CYS A 18 2.22 -3.99 -16.34
C CYS A 18 1.05 -4.58 -17.11
N TYR A 19 1.27 -5.71 -17.75
CA TYR A 19 0.31 -6.30 -18.68
C TYR A 19 -0.27 -7.60 -18.12
N LYS A 20 -1.49 -7.93 -18.54
CA LYS A 20 -2.18 -9.18 -18.19
C LYS A 20 -1.26 -10.40 -18.36
N GLY A 21 -1.28 -11.27 -17.37
CA GLY A 21 -0.45 -12.47 -17.30
C GLY A 21 0.96 -12.23 -16.75
N GLN A 22 1.39 -10.98 -16.56
CA GLN A 22 2.63 -10.69 -15.86
C GLN A 22 2.48 -10.93 -14.36
N LYS A 23 3.62 -11.22 -13.71
CA LYS A 23 3.72 -11.24 -12.25
C LYS A 23 4.35 -9.95 -11.77
N VAL A 24 3.81 -9.42 -10.70
CA VAL A 24 4.34 -8.26 -9.98
C VAL A 24 4.64 -8.67 -8.55
N GLU A 25 5.85 -8.44 -8.10
CA GLU A 25 6.32 -8.78 -6.75
C GLU A 25 6.75 -7.51 -6.03
N VAL A 26 6.27 -7.35 -4.80
CA VAL A 26 6.73 -6.32 -3.86
C VAL A 26 7.49 -7.02 -2.74
N GLU A 27 8.78 -6.71 -2.62
CA GLU A 27 9.67 -7.26 -1.59
C GLU A 27 10.18 -6.14 -0.69
N GLY A 28 10.18 -6.36 0.62
CA GLY A 28 10.71 -5.37 1.56
C GLY A 28 10.51 -5.71 3.03
N LYS A 29 11.05 -4.84 3.88
CA LYS A 29 11.01 -4.94 5.35
C LYS A 29 10.23 -3.78 5.99
N THR A 30 9.43 -3.07 5.21
CA THR A 30 8.66 -1.90 5.63
C THR A 30 7.29 -1.94 4.97
N ILE A 31 6.39 -1.10 5.44
CA ILE A 31 5.08 -0.91 4.81
C ILE A 31 5.26 -0.40 3.39
N ALA A 32 4.56 -1.02 2.46
CA ALA A 32 4.46 -0.58 1.07
C ALA A 32 3.00 -0.32 0.73
N ASP A 33 2.66 0.94 0.50
CA ASP A 33 1.33 1.30 0.00
C ASP A 33 1.27 0.95 -1.49
N PHE A 34 0.21 0.26 -1.92
CA PHE A 34 0.06 -0.26 -3.28
C PHE A 34 -1.28 0.17 -3.86
N VAL A 35 -1.26 0.77 -5.06
CA VAL A 35 -2.46 1.12 -5.83
C VAL A 35 -2.35 0.62 -7.25
N ALA A 36 -3.50 0.37 -7.89
CA ALA A 36 -3.57 -0.10 -9.28
C ALA A 36 -4.73 0.57 -10.01
N PHE A 37 -4.52 0.83 -11.29
CA PHE A 37 -5.51 1.37 -12.23
C PHE A 37 -5.56 0.46 -13.45
N ASN A 38 -6.72 0.35 -14.10
CA ASN A 38 -6.80 -0.22 -15.43
C ASN A 38 -6.03 0.68 -16.40
N LEU A 39 -5.02 0.14 -17.09
CA LEU A 39 -4.13 0.92 -17.97
C LEU A 39 -4.88 1.60 -19.14
N HIS A 40 -6.01 1.04 -19.56
CA HIS A 40 -6.82 1.55 -20.68
C HIS A 40 -8.00 2.45 -20.26
N ASP A 41 -8.28 2.49 -18.93
CA ASP A 41 -9.30 3.36 -18.32
C ASP A 41 -8.94 3.68 -16.89
N LEU A 42 -8.17 4.75 -16.67
CA LEU A 42 -7.66 5.14 -15.36
C LEU A 42 -8.75 5.51 -14.34
N CYS A 43 -10.02 5.69 -14.78
CA CYS A 43 -11.15 5.81 -13.87
C CYS A 43 -11.52 4.48 -13.20
N GLU A 44 -11.15 3.35 -13.79
CA GLU A 44 -11.26 2.04 -13.17
C GLU A 44 -10.01 1.72 -12.35
N ARG A 45 -10.14 1.78 -11.05
CA ARG A 45 -9.03 1.65 -10.10
C ARG A 45 -9.35 0.67 -8.99
N PHE A 46 -8.31 0.17 -8.34
CA PHE A 46 -8.40 -0.67 -7.16
C PHE A 46 -9.31 -0.05 -6.09
N ASP A 47 -10.08 -0.89 -5.40
CA ASP A 47 -11.00 -0.45 -4.36
C ASP A 47 -10.95 -1.40 -3.15
N GLN A 48 -10.52 -0.86 -2.00
CA GLN A 48 -10.45 -1.61 -0.74
C GLN A 48 -11.82 -2.17 -0.31
N ALA A 49 -12.88 -1.37 -0.45
CA ALA A 49 -14.21 -1.77 0.02
C ALA A 49 -14.78 -2.90 -0.84
N ARG A 50 -14.66 -2.81 -2.17
CA ARG A 50 -15.06 -3.88 -3.09
C ARG A 50 -14.28 -5.17 -2.84
N THR A 51 -12.97 -5.05 -2.65
CA THR A 51 -12.09 -6.19 -2.38
C THR A 51 -12.52 -6.95 -1.11
N LYS A 52 -12.82 -6.23 -0.03
CA LYS A 52 -13.32 -6.82 1.22
C LYS A 52 -14.72 -7.41 1.06
N ALA A 53 -15.64 -6.63 0.48
CA ALA A 53 -17.05 -7.02 0.40
C ALA A 53 -17.27 -8.26 -0.46
N ILE A 54 -16.59 -8.37 -1.61
CA ILE A 54 -16.75 -9.51 -2.52
C ILE A 54 -16.20 -10.79 -1.89
N GLN A 55 -15.13 -10.71 -1.12
CA GLN A 55 -14.47 -11.87 -0.51
C GLN A 55 -14.93 -12.15 0.93
N GLY A 56 -15.70 -11.23 1.54
CA GLY A 56 -16.15 -11.37 2.93
C GLY A 56 -15.00 -11.38 3.93
N LYS A 57 -13.88 -10.73 3.63
CA LYS A 57 -12.66 -10.73 4.43
C LYS A 57 -12.16 -9.31 4.67
N ILE A 58 -11.59 -9.06 5.84
CA ILE A 58 -10.87 -7.82 6.17
C ILE A 58 -9.36 -7.94 5.94
N PHE A 59 -8.82 -9.15 5.95
CA PHE A 59 -7.44 -9.48 5.61
C PHE A 59 -7.41 -10.43 4.42
N ILE A 60 -6.49 -10.18 3.49
CA ILE A 60 -6.31 -11.00 2.29
C ILE A 60 -4.85 -11.46 2.18
N SER A 61 -4.65 -12.64 1.59
CA SER A 61 -3.36 -13.29 1.39
C SER A 61 -3.41 -14.21 0.16
N THR A 62 -2.52 -15.17 0.04
CA THR A 62 -2.43 -16.11 -1.09
C THR A 62 -3.78 -16.71 -1.45
N GLY A 63 -4.13 -16.63 -2.72
CA GLY A 63 -5.39 -17.10 -3.31
C GLY A 63 -6.47 -16.02 -3.42
N ASP A 64 -6.36 -14.93 -2.67
CA ASP A 64 -7.31 -13.82 -2.70
C ASP A 64 -7.05 -12.86 -3.87
N TRP A 65 -8.03 -12.00 -4.13
CA TRP A 65 -8.05 -11.10 -5.28
C TRP A 65 -8.06 -9.62 -4.87
N LEU A 66 -7.48 -8.78 -5.71
CA LEU A 66 -7.71 -7.34 -5.69
C LEU A 66 -8.76 -7.01 -6.76
N TYR A 67 -9.81 -6.28 -6.35
CA TYR A 67 -10.91 -5.87 -7.21
C TYR A 67 -10.91 -4.38 -7.49
N SER A 68 -11.34 -4.02 -8.70
CA SER A 68 -11.59 -2.63 -9.06
C SER A 68 -12.88 -2.09 -8.44
N LYS A 69 -13.04 -0.77 -8.46
CA LYS A 69 -14.31 -0.09 -8.08
C LYS A 69 -15.51 -0.60 -8.88
N ARG A 70 -15.28 -1.14 -10.09
CA ARG A 70 -16.31 -1.75 -10.94
C ARG A 70 -16.53 -3.24 -10.68
N SER A 71 -15.89 -3.79 -9.65
CA SER A 71 -15.96 -5.21 -9.26
C SER A 71 -15.27 -6.17 -10.25
N ASN A 72 -14.40 -5.67 -11.11
CA ASN A 72 -13.58 -6.52 -11.97
C ASN A 72 -12.34 -7.02 -11.22
N LYS A 73 -11.92 -8.25 -11.51
CA LYS A 73 -10.66 -8.82 -10.99
C LYS A 73 -9.49 -8.10 -11.64
N MET A 74 -8.67 -7.43 -10.86
CA MET A 74 -7.46 -6.78 -11.36
C MET A 74 -6.27 -7.71 -11.30
N MET A 75 -6.08 -8.39 -10.17
CA MET A 75 -4.97 -9.32 -9.95
C MET A 75 -5.27 -10.29 -8.81
N GLN A 76 -4.59 -11.45 -8.81
CA GLN A 76 -4.64 -12.44 -7.73
C GLN A 76 -3.33 -12.42 -6.96
N ILE A 77 -3.40 -12.53 -5.64
CA ILE A 77 -2.24 -12.83 -4.80
C ILE A 77 -1.90 -14.32 -5.00
N ILE A 78 -0.79 -14.61 -5.64
CA ILE A 78 -0.36 -16.00 -5.90
C ILE A 78 0.68 -16.51 -4.92
N GLU A 79 1.34 -15.59 -4.21
CA GLU A 79 2.31 -15.90 -3.16
C GLU A 79 2.37 -14.74 -2.15
N ASP A 80 2.40 -15.09 -0.87
CA ASP A 80 2.54 -14.16 0.24
C ASP A 80 3.38 -14.83 1.32
N THR A 81 4.55 -14.28 1.60
CA THR A 81 5.49 -14.82 2.58
C THR A 81 5.48 -14.07 3.91
N PHE A 82 4.60 -13.09 4.07
CA PHE A 82 4.42 -12.35 5.33
C PHE A 82 3.54 -13.13 6.30
N THR A 83 4.10 -14.15 6.94
CA THR A 83 3.40 -15.06 7.86
C THR A 83 3.36 -14.56 9.30
N GLU A 84 4.08 -13.49 9.63
CA GLU A 84 4.15 -12.92 10.96
C GLU A 84 2.96 -12.04 11.32
N GLY A 85 2.27 -11.50 10.31
CA GLY A 85 1.15 -10.55 10.46
C GLY A 85 0.22 -10.58 9.26
N HIS A 86 -0.49 -9.49 9.04
CA HIS A 86 -1.46 -9.33 7.97
C HIS A 86 -1.16 -8.09 7.13
N HIS A 87 -1.77 -8.02 5.97
CA HIS A 87 -1.81 -6.82 5.14
C HIS A 87 -3.08 -6.01 5.47
N ASP A 88 -2.98 -4.68 5.45
CA ASP A 88 -4.11 -3.82 5.82
C ASP A 88 -4.90 -3.33 4.60
N LEU A 89 -6.22 -3.40 4.73
CA LEU A 89 -7.23 -2.86 3.80
C LEU A 89 -8.17 -1.85 4.49
N GLN A 90 -7.80 -1.32 5.66
CA GLN A 90 -8.69 -0.47 6.45
C GLN A 90 -8.23 0.99 6.42
N LYS A 91 -6.93 1.24 6.45
CA LYS A 91 -6.38 2.59 6.48
C LYS A 91 -6.19 3.17 5.08
N GLY A 92 -6.36 4.47 4.99
CA GLY A 92 -5.86 5.27 3.87
C GLY A 92 -4.35 5.53 4.02
N MET A 93 -3.72 5.95 2.92
CA MET A 93 -2.31 6.32 2.88
C MET A 93 -1.98 7.47 3.84
N CYS A 94 -0.74 7.53 4.33
CA CYS A 94 -0.24 8.66 5.10
C CYS A 94 0.01 9.88 4.19
N SER A 95 -0.01 11.07 4.78
CA SER A 95 0.31 12.34 4.10
C SER A 95 0.91 13.33 5.08
N ARG A 96 1.56 14.38 4.58
CA ARG A 96 2.02 15.49 5.41
C ARG A 96 0.89 16.03 6.28
N LYS A 97 -0.28 16.27 5.68
CA LYS A 97 -1.44 16.80 6.40
C LYS A 97 -1.91 15.88 7.54
N ARG A 98 -1.93 14.57 7.31
CA ARG A 98 -2.29 13.58 8.35
C ARG A 98 -1.29 13.58 9.51
N PHE A 99 -0.01 13.78 9.24
CA PHE A 99 1.01 13.89 10.29
C PHE A 99 0.82 15.17 11.11
N GLU A 100 0.51 16.31 10.48
CA GLU A 100 0.19 17.55 11.17
C GLU A 100 -1.05 17.44 12.09
N ILE A 101 -2.09 16.74 11.63
CA ILE A 101 -3.27 16.45 12.46
C ILE A 101 -2.87 15.60 13.68
N ALA A 102 -1.97 14.63 13.50
CA ALA A 102 -1.51 13.75 14.58
C ALA A 102 -0.77 14.51 15.70
N LEU A 103 -0.11 15.62 15.41
CA LEU A 103 0.53 16.46 16.44
C LEU A 103 -0.46 16.98 17.51
N ASN A 104 -1.71 17.17 17.10
CA ASN A 104 -2.76 17.72 17.97
C ASN A 104 -3.85 16.70 18.32
N ASN A 105 -3.67 15.44 17.92
CA ASN A 105 -4.64 14.38 18.14
C ASN A 105 -3.96 13.12 18.69
N LYS A 106 -4.09 12.91 19.99
CA LYS A 106 -3.45 11.79 20.71
C LYS A 106 -3.80 10.43 20.13
N ILE A 107 -5.05 10.21 19.73
CA ILE A 107 -5.49 8.92 19.15
C ILE A 107 -4.73 8.65 17.85
N ILE A 108 -4.64 9.64 16.96
CA ILE A 108 -3.92 9.50 15.70
C ILE A 108 -2.42 9.36 15.96
N ALA A 109 -1.83 10.12 16.90
CA ALA A 109 -0.42 10.01 17.26
C ALA A 109 -0.06 8.59 17.77
N GLU A 110 -0.93 7.99 18.58
CA GLU A 110 -0.77 6.62 19.08
C GLU A 110 -0.75 5.59 17.92
N THR A 111 -1.47 5.84 16.83
CA THR A 111 -1.43 4.95 15.64
C THR A 111 -0.06 4.94 14.96
N TYR A 112 0.79 5.92 15.25
CA TYR A 112 2.19 6.04 14.78
C TYR A 112 3.21 5.66 15.87
N GLY A 113 2.78 4.95 16.92
CA GLY A 113 3.65 4.48 17.99
C GLY A 113 4.26 5.59 18.83
N GLY A 114 3.61 6.75 18.91
CA GLY A 114 4.07 7.90 19.71
C GLY A 114 5.32 8.61 19.18
N ARG A 115 5.77 8.31 17.97
CA ARG A 115 6.99 8.92 17.39
C ARG A 115 6.79 10.31 16.81
N ILE A 116 5.54 10.75 16.64
CA ILE A 116 5.22 12.11 16.23
C ILE A 116 5.18 12.99 17.50
N ALA A 117 6.31 13.60 17.82
CA ALA A 117 6.45 14.43 19.02
C ALA A 117 6.27 15.92 18.75
N ASP A 118 6.80 16.40 17.63
CA ASP A 118 6.76 17.81 17.23
C ASP A 118 6.81 17.95 15.69
N ILE A 119 6.71 19.20 15.20
CA ILE A 119 6.67 19.50 13.77
C ILE A 119 7.96 19.08 13.03
N ASN A 120 9.11 19.03 13.72
CA ASN A 120 10.39 18.67 13.12
C ASN A 120 10.59 17.14 13.08
N SER A 121 9.78 16.39 13.82
CA SER A 121 9.82 14.92 13.84
C SER A 121 9.06 14.28 12.66
N ILE A 122 8.27 15.05 11.92
CA ILE A 122 7.48 14.56 10.79
C ILE A 122 8.14 14.88 9.45
N PRO A 123 8.12 13.94 8.48
CA PRO A 123 8.64 14.22 7.14
C PRO A 123 7.77 15.26 6.41
N ASP A 124 8.37 15.91 5.42
CA ASP A 124 7.73 16.92 4.56
C ASP A 124 6.65 16.32 3.66
N HIS A 125 6.64 15.01 3.47
CA HIS A 125 5.66 14.30 2.65
C HIS A 125 5.44 12.87 3.15
N GLY A 126 4.38 12.23 2.68
CA GLY A 126 4.03 10.83 2.94
C GLY A 126 3.65 10.09 1.66
N CYS A 127 2.95 8.97 1.80
CA CYS A 127 2.59 8.12 0.66
C CYS A 127 1.63 8.81 -0.32
N PHE A 128 0.78 9.73 0.15
CA PHE A 128 -0.11 10.52 -0.71
C PHE A 128 0.69 11.38 -1.70
N GLU A 129 1.68 12.11 -1.20
CA GLU A 129 2.54 12.95 -2.02
C GLU A 129 3.47 12.10 -2.91
N ASN A 130 3.93 10.93 -2.40
CA ASN A 130 4.70 9.97 -3.18
C ASN A 130 3.92 9.46 -4.40
N PHE A 131 2.66 9.08 -4.21
CA PHE A 131 1.80 8.65 -5.31
C PHE A 131 1.47 9.80 -6.26
N SER A 132 1.16 10.98 -5.74
CA SER A 132 0.90 12.16 -6.57
C SER A 132 2.05 12.43 -7.54
N ASN A 133 3.28 12.37 -7.05
CA ASN A 133 4.48 12.55 -7.87
C ASN A 133 4.70 11.37 -8.85
N ALA A 134 4.55 10.13 -8.38
CA ALA A 134 4.80 8.94 -9.19
C ALA A 134 3.78 8.76 -10.32
N LEU A 135 2.54 9.21 -10.12
CA LEU A 135 1.42 9.08 -11.07
C LEU A 135 1.23 10.32 -11.97
N ALA A 136 1.92 11.42 -11.69
CA ALA A 136 1.84 12.64 -12.48
C ALA A 136 2.06 12.44 -14.00
N PRO A 137 2.97 11.55 -14.47
CA PRO A 137 3.14 11.29 -15.91
C PRO A 137 1.89 10.75 -16.62
N TRP A 138 0.93 10.17 -15.89
CA TRP A 138 -0.36 9.69 -16.42
C TRP A 138 -1.50 10.67 -16.15
N GLU A 139 -1.20 11.90 -15.72
CA GLU A 139 -2.17 12.98 -15.47
C GLU A 139 -3.27 12.59 -14.47
N ILE A 140 -2.99 11.64 -13.55
CA ILE A 140 -3.91 11.23 -12.50
C ILE A 140 -3.96 12.33 -11.43
N SER A 141 -5.16 12.88 -11.19
CA SER A 141 -5.35 13.84 -10.10
C SER A 141 -5.04 13.19 -8.75
N PRO A 142 -4.36 13.86 -7.82
CA PRO A 142 -4.17 13.35 -6.45
C PRO A 142 -5.48 12.91 -5.77
N ASP A 143 -6.60 13.59 -6.04
CA ASP A 143 -7.92 13.25 -5.49
C ASP A 143 -8.51 11.97 -6.08
N ASP A 144 -7.99 11.51 -7.21
CA ASP A 144 -8.40 10.27 -7.87
C ASP A 144 -7.57 9.04 -7.44
N ILE A 145 -6.54 9.23 -6.62
CA ILE A 145 -5.73 8.12 -6.11
C ILE A 145 -6.54 7.32 -5.08
N PRO A 146 -6.79 6.02 -5.30
CA PRO A 146 -7.58 5.22 -4.37
C PRO A 146 -6.85 4.96 -3.05
N SER A 147 -7.60 4.61 -2.00
CA SER A 147 -7.00 4.07 -0.78
C SER A 147 -6.19 2.83 -1.10
N PRO A 148 -4.95 2.70 -0.60
CA PRO A 148 -4.02 1.66 -1.01
C PRO A 148 -4.34 0.29 -0.38
N PHE A 149 -3.84 -0.77 -0.98
CA PHE A 149 -3.55 -2.00 -0.27
C PHE A 149 -2.23 -1.79 0.48
N ASN A 150 -2.29 -1.74 1.81
CA ASN A 150 -1.13 -1.49 2.65
C ASN A 150 -0.40 -2.80 2.91
N ILE A 151 0.52 -3.15 2.03
CA ILE A 151 1.33 -4.36 2.08
C ILE A 151 2.26 -4.28 3.31
N PHE A 152 2.38 -5.37 4.07
CA PHE A 152 3.20 -5.50 5.29
C PHE A 152 2.79 -4.56 6.45
N GLN A 153 1.60 -3.99 6.40
CA GLN A 153 1.07 -3.19 7.50
C GLN A 153 0.17 -4.06 8.39
N ASP A 154 0.75 -4.66 9.41
CA ASP A 154 -0.04 -5.39 10.40
C ASP A 154 -0.81 -4.44 11.31
N MET A 155 -2.09 -4.78 11.56
CA MET A 155 -3.02 -3.95 12.31
C MET A 155 -3.61 -4.72 13.49
N ILE A 156 -3.59 -4.09 14.65
CA ILE A 156 -4.37 -4.53 15.81
C ILE A 156 -5.74 -3.84 15.72
N ILE A 157 -6.80 -4.63 15.65
CA ILE A 157 -8.19 -4.14 15.61
C ILE A 157 -8.87 -4.59 16.89
N ASP A 158 -9.30 -3.62 17.70
CA ASP A 158 -10.12 -3.85 18.88
C ASP A 158 -11.58 -3.90 18.45
N VAL A 159 -12.17 -5.09 18.50
CA VAL A 159 -13.53 -5.33 18.00
C VAL A 159 -14.61 -4.70 18.89
N GLU A 160 -14.32 -4.44 20.17
CA GLU A 160 -15.27 -3.85 21.10
C GLU A 160 -15.37 -2.32 20.95
N THR A 161 -14.22 -1.67 20.75
CA THR A 161 -14.14 -0.23 20.62
C THR A 161 -14.05 0.28 19.18
N GLY A 162 -13.74 -0.60 18.21
CA GLY A 162 -13.47 -0.26 16.82
C GLY A 162 -12.13 0.47 16.62
N ILE A 163 -11.27 0.53 17.63
CA ILE A 163 -9.97 1.20 17.53
C ILE A 163 -9.00 0.36 16.73
N MET A 164 -8.32 1.01 15.78
CA MET A 164 -7.26 0.41 14.95
C MET A 164 -5.90 1.01 15.30
N LYS A 165 -4.88 0.18 15.51
CA LYS A 165 -3.50 0.60 15.77
C LYS A 165 -2.54 -0.17 14.85
N ASN A 166 -1.48 0.50 14.38
CA ASN A 166 -0.38 -0.22 13.73
C ASN A 166 0.33 -1.07 14.77
N SER A 167 0.57 -2.34 14.45
CA SER A 167 1.48 -3.15 15.25
C SER A 167 2.95 -2.83 14.90
N ASN A 168 3.87 -3.38 15.70
CA ASN A 168 5.30 -3.32 15.41
C ASN A 168 5.79 -4.50 14.55
N ILE A 169 4.88 -5.41 14.16
CA ILE A 169 5.21 -6.55 13.33
C ILE A 169 5.55 -6.07 11.93
N ARG A 170 6.69 -6.52 11.43
CA ARG A 170 7.17 -6.27 10.07
C ARG A 170 7.73 -7.55 9.49
N PRO A 171 7.77 -7.64 8.16
CA PRO A 171 8.25 -8.85 7.50
C PRO A 171 9.73 -9.10 7.76
N LYS A 172 10.11 -10.38 7.73
CA LYS A 172 11.49 -10.86 7.75
C LYS A 172 12.24 -10.49 6.46
N ASP A 173 13.51 -10.84 6.45
CA ASP A 173 14.36 -10.66 5.28
C ASP A 173 13.80 -11.43 4.07
N ASN A 174 13.81 -10.78 2.90
CA ASN A 174 13.31 -11.31 1.63
C ASN A 174 11.80 -11.62 1.61
N ALA A 175 11.04 -11.14 2.60
CA ALA A 175 9.59 -11.28 2.55
C ALA A 175 9.01 -10.51 1.36
N HIS A 176 8.06 -11.13 0.69
CA HIS A 176 7.43 -10.59 -0.51
C HIS A 176 5.98 -11.03 -0.66
N ILE A 177 5.26 -10.29 -1.46
CA ILE A 177 3.95 -10.64 -1.98
C ILE A 177 4.01 -10.58 -3.51
N THR A 178 3.44 -11.59 -4.17
CA THR A 178 3.44 -11.71 -5.63
C THR A 178 2.02 -11.74 -6.16
N PHE A 179 1.74 -10.91 -7.13
CA PHE A 179 0.47 -10.82 -7.84
C PHE A 179 0.59 -11.38 -9.26
N LEU A 180 -0.46 -12.08 -9.73
CA LEU A 180 -0.68 -12.40 -11.13
C LEU A 180 -1.75 -11.46 -11.69
N LEU A 181 -1.45 -10.71 -12.75
CA LEU A 181 -2.34 -9.73 -13.34
C LEU A 181 -3.40 -10.38 -14.22
N GLU A 182 -4.67 -9.98 -14.02
CA GLU A 182 -5.82 -10.40 -14.85
C GLU A 182 -6.25 -9.34 -15.87
N MET A 183 -5.71 -8.13 -15.77
CA MET A 183 -5.86 -7.05 -16.75
C MET A 183 -4.56 -6.25 -16.86
N ASP A 184 -4.45 -5.45 -17.92
CA ASP A 184 -3.36 -4.48 -18.03
C ASP A 184 -3.55 -3.39 -16.98
N CYS A 185 -2.51 -3.15 -16.16
CA CYS A 185 -2.57 -2.24 -15.03
C CYS A 185 -1.43 -1.21 -15.06
N LEU A 186 -1.77 0.02 -14.71
CA LEU A 186 -0.81 0.95 -14.15
C LEU A 186 -0.73 0.68 -12.64
N ILE A 187 0.42 0.24 -12.17
CA ILE A 187 0.66 -0.07 -10.75
C ILE A 187 1.56 1.00 -10.16
N ALA A 188 1.21 1.52 -9.00
CA ALA A 188 2.10 2.37 -8.23
C ALA A 188 2.31 1.82 -6.82
N VAL A 189 3.56 1.95 -6.34
CA VAL A 189 3.97 1.53 -5.00
C VAL A 189 4.70 2.68 -4.32
N SER A 190 4.38 2.91 -3.05
CA SER A 190 5.10 3.87 -2.19
C SER A 190 5.77 3.13 -1.04
N ALA A 191 7.07 3.31 -0.87
CA ALA A 191 7.80 2.85 0.31
C ALA A 191 7.48 3.80 1.47
N CYS A 192 6.57 3.40 2.35
CA CYS A 192 6.07 4.22 3.45
C CYS A 192 7.21 4.69 4.36
N PRO A 193 7.19 5.92 4.88
CA PRO A 193 8.14 6.37 5.91
C PRO A 193 8.03 5.58 7.22
N ASP A 194 6.98 4.80 7.42
CA ASP A 194 6.75 3.87 8.51
C ASP A 194 7.23 4.37 9.88
N PHE A 195 6.49 5.29 10.46
CA PHE A 195 6.84 5.87 11.76
C PHE A 195 6.92 4.88 12.92
N THR A 196 6.32 3.69 12.77
CA THR A 196 6.30 2.70 13.85
C THR A 196 7.69 2.08 14.06
N VAL A 197 8.39 1.75 12.97
CA VAL A 197 9.71 1.11 13.02
C VAL A 197 10.79 1.80 12.17
N GLY A 198 10.39 2.78 11.36
CA GLY A 198 11.25 3.47 10.39
C GLY A 198 11.19 2.87 9.00
N GLY A 199 10.99 3.74 8.01
CA GLY A 199 10.87 3.35 6.61
C GLY A 199 12.19 2.81 6.04
N LYS A 200 12.08 1.90 5.06
CA LYS A 200 13.20 1.30 4.33
C LYS A 200 12.89 1.25 2.85
N ASP A 201 13.92 1.03 2.05
CA ASP A 201 13.76 0.77 0.61
C ASP A 201 12.99 -0.53 0.37
N ILE A 202 12.26 -0.59 -0.74
CA ILE A 202 11.57 -1.79 -1.22
C ILE A 202 11.98 -2.11 -2.66
N LEU A 203 11.77 -3.33 -3.08
CA LEU A 203 11.95 -3.76 -4.48
C LEU A 203 10.58 -4.02 -5.11
N LEU A 204 10.34 -3.39 -6.26
CA LEU A 204 9.22 -3.69 -7.14
C LEU A 204 9.78 -4.48 -8.33
N LYS A 205 9.29 -5.71 -8.54
CA LYS A 205 9.78 -6.60 -9.59
C LYS A 205 8.63 -6.98 -10.53
N VAL A 206 8.89 -6.99 -11.84
CA VAL A 206 7.93 -7.35 -12.89
C VAL A 206 8.54 -8.45 -13.77
N TYR A 207 7.78 -9.54 -13.98
CA TYR A 207 8.22 -10.73 -14.72
C TYR A 207 7.37 -10.97 -15.96
#